data_ba484306eff9e87174d19111db5e63fa
#
_entry.id   ba484306eff9e87174d19111db5e63fa
#
_cell.length_a   1.000
_cell.length_b   1.000
_cell.length_c   1.000
_cell.angle_alpha   90.00
_cell.angle_beta   90.00
_cell.angle_gamma   90.00
#
_symmetry.space_group_name_H-M   'P 1'
#
loop_
_entity.id
_entity.type
_entity.pdbx_description
1 polymer ?
#
loop_
_entity_poly.entity_id
_entity_poly.type
_entity_poly.pdbx_seq_one_letter_code
_entity_poly.pdbx_strand_id
1 'polypeptide(L)'
;MKRLKIAMSGGCQCGAVRYHATQFLDSSHICHCRMCQKAAGNFFAALIGIPRDAFEWTRGQPALFQSSDPVTRGFCRECGTPLLHDYATSKHLNVTTGSLDNPALFPPGVQFGKEARMPWFSNICTLADQGTTEATMADQVSAIKASNHQHPDHDTGRWPL
;
A
#
# COMPACT_ATOMS: atom_id res chain seq x y z
N MET A 1 -14.39 6.44 13.58
CA MET A 1 -13.82 6.73 12.24
C MET A 1 -14.97 7.08 11.30
N LYS A 2 -14.87 8.22 10.63
CA LYS A 2 -15.85 8.71 9.67
C LYS A 2 -15.66 7.97 8.33
N ARG A 3 -16.76 7.67 7.63
CA ARG A 3 -16.70 7.15 6.26
C ARG A 3 -16.54 8.30 5.27
N LEU A 4 -15.59 8.15 4.36
CA LEU A 4 -15.33 9.07 3.25
C LEU A 4 -15.99 8.47 1.99
N LYS A 5 -16.83 9.25 1.33
CA LYS A 5 -17.50 8.85 0.07
C LYS A 5 -16.55 9.06 -1.12
N ILE A 6 -15.47 8.30 -1.12
CA ILE A 6 -14.47 8.26 -2.19
C ILE A 6 -14.47 6.83 -2.71
N ALA A 7 -14.70 6.65 -4.00
CA ALA A 7 -14.55 5.35 -4.67
C ALA A 7 -13.18 5.31 -5.36
N MET A 8 -12.45 4.21 -5.18
CA MET A 8 -11.13 4.05 -5.78
C MET A 8 -10.74 2.58 -5.86
N SER A 9 -10.05 2.25 -6.92
CA SER A 9 -9.39 0.97 -7.10
C SER A 9 -7.93 1.00 -6.63
N GLY A 10 -7.35 -0.16 -6.53
CA GLY A 10 -5.95 -0.36 -6.22
C GLY A 10 -5.54 -1.80 -6.51
N GLY A 11 -4.27 -2.10 -6.32
CA GLY A 11 -3.78 -3.44 -6.55
C GLY A 11 -2.27 -3.58 -6.40
N CYS A 12 -1.77 -4.74 -6.81
CA CYS A 12 -0.35 -5.02 -6.78
C CYS A 12 0.39 -4.44 -7.98
N GLN A 13 1.69 -4.30 -7.86
CA GLN A 13 2.56 -3.77 -8.92
C GLN A 13 2.33 -4.43 -10.28
N CYS A 14 2.20 -5.75 -10.35
CA CYS A 14 2.03 -6.46 -11.62
C CYS A 14 0.57 -6.55 -12.12
N GLY A 15 -0.42 -6.13 -11.32
CA GLY A 15 -1.84 -6.15 -11.67
C GLY A 15 -2.53 -7.52 -11.54
N ALA A 16 -1.84 -8.56 -11.07
CA ALA A 16 -2.43 -9.89 -10.84
C ALA A 16 -3.53 -9.86 -9.75
N VAL A 17 -3.40 -8.98 -8.78
CA VAL A 17 -4.38 -8.77 -7.71
C VAL A 17 -4.85 -7.32 -7.75
N ARG A 18 -6.16 -7.14 -7.91
CA ARG A 18 -6.82 -5.82 -7.92
C ARG A 18 -8.01 -5.83 -6.96
N TYR A 19 -8.33 -4.67 -6.42
CA TYR A 19 -9.51 -4.47 -5.59
C TYR A 19 -10.18 -3.13 -5.91
N HIS A 20 -11.43 -3.01 -5.49
CA HIS A 20 -12.19 -1.77 -5.53
C HIS A 20 -12.79 -1.49 -4.16
N ALA A 21 -12.80 -0.22 -3.77
CA ALA A 21 -13.48 0.26 -2.57
C ALA A 21 -14.41 1.43 -2.94
N THR A 22 -15.66 1.34 -2.48
CA THR A 22 -16.65 2.41 -2.69
C THR A 22 -16.61 3.49 -1.61
N GLN A 23 -15.96 3.19 -0.48
CA GLN A 23 -15.77 4.11 0.65
C GLN A 23 -14.46 3.79 1.37
N PHE A 24 -13.86 4.80 1.98
CA PHE A 24 -12.72 4.69 2.87
C PHE A 24 -13.04 5.25 4.26
N LEU A 25 -12.18 4.98 5.23
CA LEU A 25 -12.25 5.61 6.54
C LEU A 25 -11.27 6.78 6.63
N ASP A 26 -11.57 7.77 7.47
CA ASP A 26 -10.65 8.85 7.83
C ASP A 26 -9.56 8.36 8.81
N SER A 27 -8.85 7.30 8.41
CA SER A 27 -7.93 6.56 9.26
C SER A 27 -6.57 6.30 8.63
N SER A 28 -6.21 7.08 7.61
CA SER A 28 -4.90 6.96 6.99
C SER A 28 -3.79 7.18 8.04
N HIS A 29 -2.86 6.24 8.13
CA HIS A 29 -1.83 6.23 9.16
C HIS A 29 -0.55 5.53 8.71
N ILE A 30 0.51 5.77 9.44
CA ILE A 30 1.73 4.97 9.38
C ILE A 30 1.93 4.19 10.67
N CYS A 31 2.43 2.97 10.56
CA CYS A 31 2.74 2.12 11.70
C CYS A 31 4.21 1.73 11.70
N HIS A 32 4.92 2.10 12.77
CA HIS A 32 6.34 1.84 12.96
C HIS A 32 6.64 0.52 13.69
N CYS A 33 5.62 -0.22 14.17
CA CYS A 33 5.89 -1.45 14.91
C CYS A 33 6.72 -2.43 14.08
N ARG A 34 7.55 -3.24 14.74
CA ARG A 34 8.52 -4.11 14.05
C ARG A 34 7.86 -5.10 13.08
N MET A 35 6.64 -5.59 13.39
CA MET A 35 5.88 -6.46 12.49
C MET A 35 5.47 -5.73 11.21
N CYS A 36 5.02 -4.47 11.30
CA CYS A 36 4.68 -3.66 10.13
C CYS A 36 5.91 -3.34 9.27
N GLN A 37 7.04 -3.02 9.90
CA GLN A 37 8.31 -2.82 9.19
C GLN A 37 8.71 -4.06 8.38
N LYS A 38 8.68 -5.24 9.00
CA LYS A 38 9.02 -6.51 8.34
C LYS A 38 8.07 -6.84 7.20
N ALA A 39 6.76 -6.69 7.44
CA ALA A 39 5.74 -7.00 6.45
C ALA A 39 5.74 -6.05 5.25
N ALA A 40 6.11 -4.80 5.44
CA ALA A 40 6.20 -3.80 4.38
C ALA A 40 7.58 -3.78 3.68
N GLY A 41 8.60 -4.43 4.26
CA GLY A 41 9.98 -4.29 3.78
C GLY A 41 10.49 -2.84 3.86
N ASN A 42 10.00 -2.07 4.84
CA ASN A 42 10.24 -0.65 4.98
C ASN A 42 10.36 -0.29 6.47
N PHE A 43 10.71 0.94 6.79
CA PHE A 43 10.81 1.44 8.17
C PHE A 43 9.45 1.84 8.77
N PHE A 44 8.37 1.74 8.03
CA PHE A 44 6.97 1.78 8.48
C PHE A 44 6.05 1.09 7.45
N ALA A 45 4.81 0.81 7.83
CA ALA A 45 3.73 0.49 6.90
C ALA A 45 2.77 1.69 6.83
N ALA A 46 2.45 2.15 5.62
CA ALA A 46 1.40 3.13 5.39
C ALA A 46 0.10 2.39 5.06
N LEU A 47 -0.96 2.68 5.80
CA LEU A 47 -2.21 1.93 5.77
C LEU A 47 -3.42 2.87 5.79
N ILE A 48 -4.52 2.42 5.16
CA ILE A 48 -5.81 3.08 5.23
C ILE A 48 -6.94 2.06 5.41
N GLY A 49 -7.89 2.40 6.29
CA GLY A 49 -9.04 1.55 6.58
C GLY A 49 -10.12 1.63 5.49
N ILE A 50 -10.70 0.48 5.18
CA ILE A 50 -11.85 0.33 4.29
C ILE A 50 -12.92 -0.46 5.03
N PRO A 51 -14.18 0.01 5.13
CA PRO A 51 -15.28 -0.79 5.65
C PRO A 51 -15.42 -2.09 4.86
N ARG A 52 -15.64 -3.22 5.53
CA ARG A 52 -15.73 -4.53 4.84
C ARG A 52 -16.87 -4.58 3.82
N ASP A 53 -17.98 -3.89 4.08
CA ASP A 53 -19.13 -3.78 3.21
C ASP A 53 -18.91 -2.88 1.98
N ALA A 54 -17.77 -2.18 1.92
CA ALA A 54 -17.38 -1.27 0.84
C ALA A 54 -16.15 -1.75 0.06
N PHE A 55 -15.71 -2.99 0.24
CA PHE A 55 -14.51 -3.57 -0.34
C PHE A 55 -14.79 -4.84 -1.14
N GLU A 56 -14.17 -4.96 -2.29
CA GLU A 56 -14.19 -6.20 -3.09
C GLU A 56 -12.86 -6.44 -3.82
N TRP A 57 -12.48 -7.69 -3.99
CA TRP A 57 -11.42 -8.08 -4.90
C TRP A 57 -11.98 -8.16 -6.33
N THR A 58 -11.47 -7.33 -7.23
CA THR A 58 -11.95 -7.26 -8.62
C THR A 58 -11.16 -8.15 -9.57
N ARG A 59 -9.92 -8.54 -9.17
CA ARG A 59 -9.09 -9.50 -9.92
C ARG A 59 -8.17 -10.24 -8.96
N GLY A 60 -8.09 -11.56 -9.13
CA GLY A 60 -7.22 -12.41 -8.34
C GLY A 60 -7.51 -12.37 -6.84
N GLN A 61 -6.65 -13.01 -6.07
CA GLN A 61 -6.71 -13.02 -4.60
C GLN A 61 -5.29 -12.93 -4.05
N PRO A 62 -5.04 -12.20 -2.96
CA PRO A 62 -3.73 -12.18 -2.32
C PRO A 62 -3.38 -13.54 -1.72
N ALA A 63 -2.11 -13.86 -1.66
CA ALA A 63 -1.61 -14.86 -0.73
C ALA A 63 -1.73 -14.31 0.69
N LEU A 64 -2.04 -15.16 1.65
CA LEU A 64 -2.27 -14.79 3.03
C LEU A 64 -1.19 -15.34 3.95
N PHE A 65 -0.79 -14.54 4.92
CA PHE A 65 0.12 -14.91 6.00
C PHE A 65 -0.51 -14.55 7.34
N GLN A 66 -0.63 -15.56 8.22
CA GLN A 66 -1.09 -15.34 9.60
C GLN A 66 0.03 -14.70 10.40
N SER A 67 -0.03 -13.37 10.55
CA SER A 67 1.02 -12.57 11.17
C SER A 67 1.01 -12.64 12.70
N SER A 68 -0.16 -12.88 13.27
CA SER A 68 -0.42 -13.22 14.68
C SER A 68 -1.82 -13.80 14.78
N ASP A 69 -2.23 -14.33 15.93
CA ASP A 69 -3.58 -14.91 16.10
C ASP A 69 -4.70 -14.00 15.57
N PRO A 70 -4.74 -12.68 15.89
CA PRO A 70 -5.79 -11.80 15.39
C PRO A 70 -5.49 -11.14 14.03
N VAL A 71 -4.28 -11.26 13.47
CA VAL A 71 -3.86 -10.47 12.29
C VAL A 71 -3.45 -11.34 11.12
N THR A 72 -4.15 -11.19 10.01
CA THR A 72 -3.78 -11.75 8.70
C THR A 72 -3.23 -10.63 7.81
N ARG A 73 -2.19 -10.93 7.06
CA ARG A 73 -1.63 -10.05 6.02
C ARG A 73 -1.78 -10.68 4.65
N GLY A 74 -2.05 -9.84 3.65
CA GLY A 74 -2.15 -10.26 2.25
C GLY A 74 -1.10 -9.59 1.39
N PHE A 75 -0.58 -10.34 0.42
CA PHE A 75 0.40 -9.85 -0.54
C PHE A 75 0.21 -10.53 -1.90
N CYS A 76 0.66 -9.92 -2.96
CA CYS A 76 0.65 -10.55 -4.27
C CYS A 76 1.69 -11.67 -4.33
N ARG A 77 1.28 -12.87 -4.74
CA ARG A 77 2.19 -14.02 -4.88
C ARG A 77 3.19 -13.83 -6.02
N GLU A 78 2.80 -13.11 -7.08
CA GLU A 78 3.59 -12.93 -8.30
C GLU A 78 4.68 -11.86 -8.15
N CYS A 79 4.37 -10.72 -7.52
CA CYS A 79 5.30 -9.59 -7.44
C CYS A 79 5.67 -9.16 -6.01
N GLY A 80 5.10 -9.81 -4.99
CA GLY A 80 5.43 -9.53 -3.59
C GLY A 80 4.80 -8.27 -3.00
N THR A 81 4.04 -7.48 -3.77
CA THR A 81 3.41 -6.25 -3.25
C THR A 81 2.56 -6.54 -2.02
N PRO A 82 2.83 -5.93 -0.85
CA PRO A 82 1.94 -6.02 0.30
C PRO A 82 0.65 -5.25 0.04
N LEU A 83 -0.50 -5.88 0.34
CA LEU A 83 -1.81 -5.34 0.00
C LEU A 83 -2.72 -5.16 1.21
N LEU A 84 -2.75 -6.14 2.13
CA LEU A 84 -3.77 -6.25 3.15
C LEU A 84 -3.15 -6.36 4.55
N HIS A 85 -3.76 -5.67 5.50
CA HIS A 85 -3.64 -5.89 6.93
C HIS A 85 -5.05 -6.04 7.51
N ASP A 86 -5.40 -7.25 7.89
CA ASP A 86 -6.73 -7.59 8.39
C ASP A 86 -6.67 -8.02 9.86
N TYR A 87 -7.41 -7.31 10.71
CA TYR A 87 -7.63 -7.68 12.10
C TYR A 87 -8.99 -8.39 12.22
N ALA A 88 -8.99 -9.65 12.61
CA ALA A 88 -10.13 -10.57 12.48
C ALA A 88 -11.44 -10.04 13.07
N THR A 89 -11.40 -9.32 14.20
CA THR A 89 -12.60 -8.79 14.86
C THR A 89 -12.97 -7.37 14.45
N SER A 90 -12.19 -6.74 13.54
CA SER A 90 -12.47 -5.38 13.08
C SER A 90 -13.63 -5.34 12.07
N LYS A 91 -14.43 -4.28 12.12
CA LYS A 91 -15.47 -3.98 11.12
C LYS A 91 -14.90 -3.44 9.81
N HIS A 92 -13.59 -3.24 9.72
CA HIS A 92 -12.87 -2.78 8.55
C HIS A 92 -11.60 -3.62 8.37
N LEU A 93 -11.09 -3.62 7.17
CA LEU A 93 -9.74 -4.06 6.84
C LEU A 93 -8.88 -2.84 6.50
N ASN A 94 -7.57 -3.01 6.43
CA ASN A 94 -6.67 -1.96 5.92
C ASN A 94 -5.99 -2.46 4.66
N VAL A 95 -5.84 -1.55 3.70
CA VAL A 95 -4.96 -1.75 2.54
C VAL A 95 -3.70 -0.90 2.69
N THR A 96 -2.63 -1.31 2.03
CA THR A 96 -1.42 -0.47 1.96
C THR A 96 -1.71 0.76 1.10
N THR A 97 -1.38 1.95 1.60
CA THR A 97 -1.66 3.21 0.89
C THR A 97 -0.97 3.25 -0.48
N GLY A 98 0.26 2.71 -0.57
CA GLY A 98 1.00 2.64 -1.83
C GLY A 98 0.42 1.69 -2.89
N SER A 99 -0.58 0.85 -2.54
CA SER A 99 -1.28 0.00 -3.51
C SER A 99 -2.51 0.64 -4.13
N LEU A 100 -2.89 1.85 -3.72
CA LEU A 100 -4.00 2.60 -4.30
C LEU A 100 -3.61 3.21 -5.65
N ASP A 101 -4.55 3.35 -6.56
CA ASP A 101 -4.33 3.99 -7.86
C ASP A 101 -4.06 5.51 -7.71
N ASN A 102 -4.54 6.14 -6.64
CA ASN A 102 -4.17 7.52 -6.29
C ASN A 102 -3.92 7.66 -4.77
N PRO A 103 -2.73 7.29 -4.29
CA PRO A 103 -2.40 7.37 -2.87
C PRO A 103 -2.34 8.79 -2.31
N ALA A 104 -2.16 9.81 -3.16
CA ALA A 104 -2.05 11.21 -2.74
C ALA A 104 -3.33 11.74 -2.06
N LEU A 105 -4.48 11.11 -2.30
CA LEU A 105 -5.74 11.49 -1.67
C LEU A 105 -5.83 11.10 -0.18
N PHE A 106 -4.89 10.28 0.32
CA PHE A 106 -4.94 9.73 1.67
C PHE A 106 -3.64 10.01 2.45
N PRO A 107 -3.30 11.27 2.70
CA PRO A 107 -2.14 11.59 3.52
C PRO A 107 -2.31 10.98 4.93
N PRO A 108 -1.24 10.43 5.53
CA PRO A 108 -1.31 9.90 6.89
C PRO A 108 -1.61 11.02 7.89
N GLY A 109 -2.66 10.83 8.72
CA GLY A 109 -3.03 11.77 9.77
C GLY A 109 -2.44 11.45 11.14
N VAL A 110 -2.03 10.19 11.37
CA VAL A 110 -1.49 9.72 12.64
C VAL A 110 -0.40 8.66 12.44
N GLN A 111 0.39 8.41 13.47
CA GLN A 111 1.39 7.37 13.49
C GLN A 111 1.27 6.49 14.73
N PHE A 112 1.51 5.19 14.56
CA PHE A 112 1.50 4.17 15.61
C PHE A 112 2.87 3.51 15.76
N GLY A 113 3.08 2.84 16.91
CA GLY A 113 4.30 2.06 17.13
C GLY A 113 5.54 2.91 17.37
N LYS A 114 5.40 4.04 18.08
CA LYS A 114 6.49 4.99 18.38
C LYS A 114 7.69 4.32 19.05
N GLU A 115 7.45 3.28 19.81
CA GLU A 115 8.48 2.49 20.52
C GLU A 115 9.48 1.81 19.60
N ALA A 116 9.08 1.53 18.35
CA ALA A 116 9.94 0.90 17.34
C ALA A 116 10.27 1.85 16.17
N ARG A 117 9.91 3.13 16.29
CA ARG A 117 10.23 4.14 15.28
C ARG A 117 11.73 4.32 15.15
N MET A 118 12.24 4.30 13.92
CA MET A 118 13.66 4.53 13.65
C MET A 118 14.11 5.87 14.22
N PRO A 119 15.27 5.93 14.92
CA PRO A 119 15.72 7.15 15.58
C PRO A 119 15.97 8.32 14.60
N TRP A 120 16.30 8.02 13.35
CA TRP A 120 16.54 8.98 12.28
C TRP A 120 15.28 9.36 11.48
N PHE A 121 14.10 8.82 11.84
CA PHE A 121 12.84 9.04 11.07
C PHE A 121 12.50 10.54 10.94
N SER A 122 12.74 11.34 11.96
CA SER A 122 12.49 12.78 11.92
C SER A 122 13.35 13.54 10.90
N ASN A 123 14.44 12.94 10.45
CA ASN A 123 15.39 13.58 9.55
C ASN A 123 15.13 13.28 8.06
N ILE A 124 14.10 12.47 7.74
CA ILE A 124 13.83 12.04 6.36
C ILE A 124 13.57 13.26 5.46
N CYS A 125 12.81 14.25 5.96
CA CYS A 125 12.50 15.45 5.17
C CYS A 125 13.69 16.40 4.99
N THR A 126 14.81 16.15 5.65
CA THR A 126 16.05 16.96 5.55
C THR A 126 17.16 16.26 4.78
N LEU A 127 16.87 15.09 4.19
CA LEU A 127 17.82 14.41 3.31
C LEU A 127 18.11 15.27 2.08
N ALA A 128 19.36 15.21 1.59
CA ALA A 128 19.74 15.94 0.38
C ALA A 128 18.89 15.48 -0.80
N ASP A 129 18.29 16.44 -1.49
CA ASP A 129 17.56 16.21 -2.72
C ASP A 129 18.54 16.01 -3.87
N GLN A 130 18.42 14.87 -4.57
CA GLN A 130 19.24 14.54 -5.75
C GLN A 130 18.52 14.90 -7.07
N GLY A 131 17.37 15.57 -7.01
CA GLY A 131 16.55 15.89 -8.16
C GLY A 131 15.73 14.69 -8.68
N THR A 132 15.29 14.77 -9.92
CA THR A 132 14.51 13.69 -10.53
C THR A 132 15.41 12.54 -10.99
N THR A 133 14.90 11.32 -10.99
CA THR A 133 15.62 10.15 -11.51
C THR A 133 15.94 10.27 -12.98
N GLU A 134 15.11 10.98 -13.76
CA GLU A 134 15.37 11.30 -15.16
C GLU A 134 16.59 12.20 -15.34
N ALA A 135 16.83 13.14 -14.42
CA ALA A 135 17.99 14.04 -14.49
C ALA A 135 19.29 13.39 -14.04
N THR A 136 19.20 12.48 -13.04
CA THR A 136 20.39 11.90 -12.38
C THR A 136 20.77 10.52 -12.91
N MET A 137 19.81 9.76 -13.50
CA MET A 137 19.96 8.36 -13.90
C MET A 137 19.28 8.09 -15.26
N ALA A 138 19.41 8.99 -16.23
CA ALA A 138 18.63 8.98 -17.48
C ALA A 138 18.66 7.64 -18.24
N ASP A 139 19.83 7.02 -18.39
CA ASP A 139 19.98 5.75 -19.11
C ASP A 139 19.27 4.60 -18.40
N GLN A 140 19.42 4.50 -17.07
CA GLN A 140 18.76 3.47 -16.24
C GLN A 140 17.24 3.66 -16.26
N VAL A 141 16.77 4.90 -16.13
CA VAL A 141 15.33 5.21 -16.15
C VAL A 141 14.72 4.87 -17.51
N SER A 142 15.39 5.16 -18.60
CA SER A 142 14.94 4.81 -19.95
C SER A 142 14.80 3.31 -20.13
N ALA A 143 15.79 2.53 -19.70
CA ALA A 143 15.76 1.08 -19.76
C ALA A 143 14.63 0.48 -18.88
N ILE A 144 14.46 1.01 -17.65
CA ILE A 144 13.41 0.58 -16.73
C ILE A 144 12.03 0.88 -17.33
N LYS A 145 11.80 2.10 -17.85
CA LYS A 145 10.52 2.48 -18.44
C LYS A 145 10.15 1.64 -19.66
N ALA A 146 11.13 1.27 -20.47
CA ALA A 146 10.92 0.46 -21.67
C ALA A 146 10.57 -1.00 -21.38
N SER A 147 10.89 -1.50 -20.18
CA SER A 147 10.75 -2.92 -19.82
C SER A 147 10.05 -3.17 -18.47
N ASN A 148 9.46 -2.16 -17.84
CA ASN A 148 8.79 -2.36 -16.57
C ASN A 148 7.52 -3.19 -16.71
N HIS A 149 7.20 -3.93 -15.64
CA HIS A 149 5.96 -4.71 -15.49
C HIS A 149 4.98 -4.05 -14.52
N GLN A 150 4.99 -2.72 -14.46
CA GLN A 150 4.09 -1.93 -13.64
C GLN A 150 2.70 -1.89 -14.28
N HIS A 151 1.69 -2.36 -13.55
CA HIS A 151 0.29 -2.17 -13.92
C HIS A 151 -0.05 -0.67 -13.85
N PRO A 152 -0.81 -0.12 -14.80
CA PRO A 152 -1.23 1.28 -14.74
C PRO A 152 -2.14 1.55 -13.54
N ASP A 153 -2.19 2.81 -13.08
CA ASP A 153 -2.99 3.24 -11.94
C ASP A 153 -4.47 3.40 -12.31
N HIS A 154 -5.03 2.38 -12.94
CA HIS A 154 -6.46 2.24 -13.28
C HIS A 154 -6.79 0.77 -13.60
N ASP A 155 -8.07 0.43 -13.57
CA ASP A 155 -8.51 -0.92 -13.90
C ASP A 155 -8.35 -1.22 -15.40
N THR A 156 -7.93 -2.43 -15.73
CA THR A 156 -7.76 -2.93 -17.10
C THR A 156 -8.60 -4.17 -17.34
N GLY A 157 -9.06 -4.37 -18.58
CA GLY A 157 -9.94 -5.49 -18.94
C GLY A 157 -9.24 -6.86 -18.97
N ARG A 158 -7.90 -6.90 -18.96
CA ARG A 158 -7.11 -8.15 -19.02
C ARG A 158 -5.85 -8.08 -18.15
N TRP A 159 -5.30 -9.24 -17.83
CA TRP A 159 -4.00 -9.44 -17.20
C TRP A 159 -3.43 -10.79 -17.67
N PRO A 160 -2.12 -10.92 -17.94
CA PRO A 160 -1.12 -9.84 -18.00
C PRO A 160 -1.40 -8.84 -19.14
N LEU A 161 -0.80 -7.65 -19.04
CA LEU A 161 -0.93 -6.58 -20.04
C LEU A 161 -0.09 -6.85 -21.27
#